data_2e2fa7edf75f1619e12b94664cacc7e7
#
_entry.id   2e2fa7edf75f1619e12b94664cacc7e7
#
_cell.length_a   1.000
_cell.length_b   1.000
_cell.length_c   1.000
_cell.angle_alpha   90.00
_cell.angle_beta   90.00
_cell.angle_gamma   90.00
#
_symmetry.space_group_name_H-M   'P 1'
#
loop_
_entity.id
_entity.type
_entity.pdbx_description
1 polymer ?
#
loop_
_entity_poly.entity_id
_entity_poly.type
_entity_poly.pdbx_seq_one_letter_code
_entity_poly.pdbx_strand_id
1 'polypeptide(L)'
;IDRRMLLIRDRKDPRHKAGNDQRIPLFAATGFDAWALVMAQAKYLGKAKGPIFPYNSKSVGTAFRRACADADVKDLHFHDLRHEGTSRLFEVGLSIEQVALVTGHKDWKMLRRYTHIRPEALHRLVAARAPYPAENFAAE
;
A
#
# COMPACT_ATOMS: atom_id res chain seq x y z
N ILE A 1 -19.68 -7.09 -6.01
CA ILE A 1 -18.20 -6.99 -5.92
C ILE A 1 -17.82 -5.54 -6.18
N ASP A 2 -18.26 -4.70 -5.30
CA ASP A 2 -18.28 -3.26 -5.58
C ASP A 2 -17.25 -2.47 -4.77
N ARG A 3 -16.17 -3.09 -4.33
CA ARG A 3 -15.38 -2.38 -3.32
C ARG A 3 -13.89 -2.32 -3.59
N ARG A 4 -13.41 -2.79 -4.73
CA ARG A 4 -11.96 -2.81 -5.02
C ARG A 4 -11.12 -3.16 -3.77
N MET A 5 -11.50 -4.25 -3.10
CA MET A 5 -10.91 -4.68 -1.84
C MET A 5 -10.27 -6.05 -2.01
N LEU A 6 -9.11 -6.25 -1.39
CA LEU A 6 -8.46 -7.54 -1.25
C LEU A 6 -8.62 -8.02 0.20
N LEU A 7 -9.10 -9.25 0.39
CA LEU A 7 -9.10 -9.91 1.68
C LEU A 7 -7.86 -10.81 1.79
N ILE A 8 -6.98 -10.49 2.72
CA ILE A 8 -5.85 -11.34 3.10
C ILE A 8 -6.27 -12.10 4.34
N ARG A 9 -6.42 -13.43 4.19
CA ARG A 9 -6.77 -14.30 5.31
C ARG A 9 -5.53 -14.71 6.08
N ASP A 10 -5.69 -14.90 7.39
CA ASP A 10 -4.67 -15.37 8.31
C ASP A 10 -3.31 -14.72 8.09
N ARG A 11 -3.33 -13.38 7.96
CA ARG A 11 -2.10 -12.64 7.74
C ARG A 11 -1.08 -12.98 8.83
N LYS A 12 0.15 -13.32 8.42
CA LYS A 12 1.24 -13.69 9.32
C LYS A 12 1.42 -12.64 10.41
N ASP A 13 1.20 -13.04 11.65
CA ASP A 13 1.42 -12.26 12.85
C ASP A 13 2.16 -13.10 13.89
N PRO A 14 3.28 -12.62 14.43
CA PRO A 14 4.01 -13.35 15.47
C PRO A 14 3.21 -13.59 16.76
N ARG A 15 2.24 -12.70 17.07
CA ARG A 15 1.45 -12.72 18.31
C ARG A 15 0.12 -13.46 18.17
N HIS A 16 -0.44 -13.49 16.97
CA HIS A 16 -1.73 -14.12 16.67
C HIS A 16 -1.62 -14.98 15.42
N LYS A 17 -1.73 -16.30 15.58
CA LYS A 17 -1.52 -17.24 14.47
C LYS A 17 -2.75 -17.48 13.59
N ALA A 18 -3.94 -17.14 14.06
CA ALA A 18 -5.20 -17.36 13.35
C ALA A 18 -6.15 -16.17 13.50
N GLY A 19 -7.06 -15.99 12.54
CA GLY A 19 -8.08 -14.94 12.57
C GLY A 19 -7.58 -13.53 12.26
N ASN A 20 -6.39 -13.39 11.71
CA ASN A 20 -5.80 -12.10 11.33
C ASN A 20 -6.20 -11.70 9.92
N ASP A 21 -7.49 -11.70 9.63
CA ASP A 21 -8.01 -11.28 8.34
C ASP A 21 -7.87 -9.77 8.19
N GLN A 22 -7.32 -9.35 7.06
CA GLN A 22 -7.18 -7.95 6.73
C GLN A 22 -7.80 -7.65 5.37
N ARG A 23 -8.66 -6.63 5.34
CA ARG A 23 -9.17 -6.06 4.10
C ARG A 23 -8.31 -4.88 3.70
N ILE A 24 -7.79 -4.92 2.48
CA ILE A 24 -6.92 -3.88 1.93
C ILE A 24 -7.63 -3.26 0.72
N PRO A 25 -7.83 -1.94 0.68
CA PRO A 25 -8.33 -1.25 -0.50
C PRO A 25 -7.27 -1.25 -1.61
N LEU A 26 -7.72 -1.45 -2.84
CA LEU A 26 -6.86 -1.44 -4.03
C LEU A 26 -7.06 -0.11 -4.76
N PHE A 27 -6.09 0.78 -4.62
CA PHE A 27 -6.10 2.13 -5.17
C PHE A 27 -5.47 2.23 -6.55
N ALA A 28 -5.83 3.32 -7.25
CA ALA A 28 -5.11 3.82 -8.43
C ALA A 28 -4.25 5.06 -8.10
N ALA A 29 -4.09 5.39 -6.83
CA ALA A 29 -3.54 6.67 -6.39
C ALA A 29 -2.00 6.78 -6.45
N THR A 30 -1.29 5.67 -6.64
CA THR A 30 0.19 5.61 -6.55
C THR A 30 0.87 5.49 -7.91
N GLY A 31 0.18 5.88 -8.99
CA GLY A 31 0.68 5.73 -10.36
C GLY A 31 0.35 4.39 -11.02
N PHE A 32 -0.16 3.43 -10.25
CA PHE A 32 -0.62 2.12 -10.74
C PHE A 32 -2.02 1.83 -10.21
N ASP A 33 -2.89 1.30 -11.06
CA ASP A 33 -4.19 0.79 -10.62
C ASP A 33 -4.02 -0.62 -10.07
N ALA A 34 -3.94 -0.75 -8.75
CA ALA A 34 -3.76 -2.03 -8.07
C ALA A 34 -4.90 -3.01 -8.33
N TRP A 35 -6.13 -2.51 -8.51
CA TRP A 35 -7.28 -3.35 -8.87
C TRP A 35 -7.13 -3.92 -10.28
N ALA A 36 -6.78 -3.08 -11.26
CA ALA A 36 -6.56 -3.51 -12.63
C ALA A 36 -5.46 -4.58 -12.74
N LEU A 37 -4.36 -4.40 -12.00
CA LEU A 37 -3.27 -5.37 -11.95
C LEU A 37 -3.72 -6.73 -11.37
N VAL A 38 -4.48 -6.73 -10.28
CA VAL A 38 -5.02 -7.96 -9.68
C VAL A 38 -6.00 -8.64 -10.63
N MET A 39 -6.86 -7.88 -11.30
CA MET A 39 -7.81 -8.44 -12.27
C MET A 39 -7.12 -9.00 -13.50
N ALA A 40 -6.08 -8.33 -14.00
CA ALA A 40 -5.26 -8.82 -15.11
C ALA A 40 -4.59 -10.16 -14.76
N GLN A 41 -4.03 -10.28 -13.55
CA GLN A 41 -3.44 -11.52 -13.06
C GLN A 41 -4.48 -12.63 -12.91
N ALA A 42 -5.66 -12.35 -12.37
CA ALA A 42 -6.74 -13.30 -12.25
C ALA A 42 -7.21 -13.81 -13.63
N LYS A 43 -7.34 -12.91 -14.60
CA LYS A 43 -7.67 -13.24 -15.99
C LYS A 43 -6.59 -14.11 -16.65
N TYR A 44 -5.32 -13.78 -16.44
CA TYR A 44 -4.18 -14.55 -16.97
C TYR A 44 -4.20 -16.01 -16.47
N LEU A 45 -4.54 -16.23 -15.20
CA LEU A 45 -4.63 -17.56 -14.63
C LEU A 45 -5.82 -18.38 -15.17
N GLY A 46 -6.86 -17.74 -15.67
CA GLY A 46 -8.05 -18.41 -16.22
C GLY A 46 -8.82 -19.27 -15.22
N LYS A 47 -8.57 -19.12 -13.90
CA LYS A 47 -9.16 -19.95 -12.85
C LYS A 47 -10.12 -19.13 -11.99
N ALA A 48 -11.34 -19.64 -11.82
CA ALA A 48 -12.35 -19.02 -10.98
C ALA A 48 -12.06 -19.13 -9.46
N LYS A 49 -11.19 -20.06 -9.05
CA LYS A 49 -10.85 -20.34 -7.65
C LYS A 49 -9.36 -20.63 -7.50
N GLY A 50 -8.79 -20.30 -6.36
CA GLY A 50 -7.39 -20.56 -6.02
C GLY A 50 -6.60 -19.29 -5.72
N PRO A 51 -5.29 -19.43 -5.47
CA PRO A 51 -4.43 -18.29 -5.21
C PRO A 51 -4.28 -17.41 -6.44
N ILE A 52 -4.38 -16.09 -6.27
CA ILE A 52 -4.18 -15.10 -7.34
C ILE A 52 -2.72 -15.11 -7.82
N PHE A 53 -1.79 -15.35 -6.92
CA PHE A 53 -0.36 -15.47 -7.21
C PHE A 53 0.14 -16.86 -6.80
N PRO A 54 0.02 -17.88 -7.68
CA PRO A 54 0.39 -19.27 -7.36
C PRO A 54 1.90 -19.49 -7.49
N TYR A 55 2.70 -18.55 -7.03
CA TYR A 55 4.14 -18.60 -7.15
C TYR A 55 4.82 -18.89 -5.81
N ASN A 56 5.93 -19.61 -5.86
CA ASN A 56 6.78 -19.80 -4.71
C ASN A 56 7.56 -18.52 -4.41
N SER A 57 7.63 -18.12 -3.14
CA SER A 57 8.31 -16.87 -2.73
C SER A 57 9.79 -16.84 -3.12
N LYS A 58 10.49 -17.98 -3.08
CA LYS A 58 11.89 -18.08 -3.53
C LYS A 58 12.02 -17.84 -5.03
N SER A 59 11.10 -18.40 -5.84
CA SER A 59 11.08 -18.20 -7.29
C SER A 59 10.83 -16.74 -7.67
N VAL A 60 9.91 -16.07 -6.96
CA VAL A 60 9.64 -14.63 -7.17
C VAL A 60 10.89 -13.79 -6.90
N GLY A 61 11.58 -14.01 -5.78
CA GLY A 61 12.80 -13.29 -5.46
C GLY A 61 13.93 -13.53 -6.48
N THR A 62 14.03 -14.76 -7.02
CA THR A 62 15.02 -15.07 -8.06
C THR A 62 14.67 -14.41 -9.38
N ALA A 63 13.40 -14.45 -9.80
CA ALA A 63 12.94 -13.78 -11.01
C ALA A 63 13.15 -12.26 -10.95
N PHE A 64 12.86 -11.66 -9.79
CA PHE A 64 13.08 -10.23 -9.56
C PHE A 64 14.55 -9.84 -9.69
N ARG A 65 15.46 -10.60 -9.07
CA ARG A 65 16.91 -10.35 -9.21
C ARG A 65 17.41 -10.46 -10.65
N ARG A 66 16.90 -11.43 -11.41
CA ARG A 66 17.24 -11.55 -12.85
C ARG A 66 16.74 -10.32 -13.62
N ALA A 67 15.50 -9.90 -13.40
CA ALA A 67 14.96 -8.72 -14.06
C ALA A 67 15.77 -7.45 -13.71
N CYS A 68 16.22 -7.30 -12.46
CA CYS A 68 17.11 -6.20 -12.07
C CYS A 68 18.45 -6.28 -12.80
N ALA A 69 19.06 -7.46 -12.91
CA ALA A 69 20.30 -7.65 -13.63
C ALA A 69 20.15 -7.34 -15.12
N ASP A 70 19.08 -7.81 -15.75
CA ASP A 70 18.78 -7.55 -17.17
C ASP A 70 18.56 -6.04 -17.46
N ALA A 71 18.06 -5.30 -16.46
CA ALA A 71 17.86 -3.85 -16.52
C ALA A 71 19.05 -3.01 -16.01
N ASP A 72 20.17 -3.64 -15.68
CA ASP A 72 21.34 -3.00 -15.00
C ASP A 72 20.99 -2.20 -13.74
N VAL A 73 19.95 -2.64 -13.00
CA VAL A 73 19.56 -2.06 -11.73
C VAL A 73 20.29 -2.78 -10.60
N LYS A 74 21.14 -2.04 -9.88
CA LYS A 74 21.94 -2.55 -8.75
C LYS A 74 21.26 -2.24 -7.42
N ASP A 75 21.51 -3.08 -6.43
CA ASP A 75 21.08 -2.92 -5.02
C ASP A 75 19.57 -2.74 -4.80
N LEU A 76 18.74 -3.22 -5.74
CA LEU A 76 17.29 -3.23 -5.58
C LEU A 76 16.80 -4.62 -5.14
N HIS A 77 16.13 -4.66 -3.99
CA HIS A 77 15.55 -5.88 -3.45
C HIS A 77 14.03 -5.90 -3.61
N PHE A 78 13.44 -7.08 -3.69
CA PHE A 78 11.99 -7.21 -3.81
C PHE A 78 11.22 -6.50 -2.66
N HIS A 79 11.83 -6.46 -1.46
CA HIS A 79 11.24 -5.78 -0.31
C HIS A 79 11.21 -4.25 -0.44
N ASP A 80 12.10 -3.68 -1.25
CA ASP A 80 12.18 -2.24 -1.47
C ASP A 80 10.95 -1.70 -2.21
N LEU A 81 10.30 -2.56 -3.01
CA LEU A 81 8.99 -2.23 -3.61
C LEU A 81 7.92 -1.93 -2.56
N ARG A 82 8.00 -2.59 -1.38
CA ARG A 82 7.11 -2.28 -0.27
C ARG A 82 7.44 -0.92 0.35
N HIS A 83 8.71 -0.59 0.45
CA HIS A 83 9.16 0.72 0.93
C HIS A 83 8.67 1.82 -0.01
N GLU A 84 8.89 1.65 -1.30
CA GLU A 84 8.43 2.57 -2.34
C GLU A 84 6.92 2.76 -2.32
N GLY A 85 6.15 1.66 -2.30
CA GLY A 85 4.70 1.73 -2.19
C GLY A 85 4.21 2.44 -0.92
N THR A 86 4.89 2.25 0.20
CA THR A 86 4.58 2.94 1.46
C THR A 86 4.85 4.45 1.35
N SER A 87 5.99 4.84 0.77
CA SER A 87 6.34 6.25 0.53
C SER A 87 5.28 6.95 -0.32
N ARG A 88 4.88 6.31 -1.43
CA ARG A 88 3.86 6.87 -2.34
C ARG A 88 2.50 7.06 -1.68
N LEU A 89 2.12 6.19 -0.74
CA LEU A 89 0.88 6.38 0.02
C LEU A 89 0.93 7.64 0.90
N PHE A 90 2.09 7.97 1.47
CA PHE A 90 2.29 9.24 2.18
C PHE A 90 2.30 10.43 1.23
N GLU A 91 2.93 10.31 0.06
CA GLU A 91 3.00 11.36 -0.95
C GLU A 91 1.63 11.77 -1.49
N VAL A 92 0.69 10.83 -1.59
CA VAL A 92 -0.71 11.14 -1.94
C VAL A 92 -1.53 11.70 -0.77
N GLY A 93 -0.91 11.90 0.40
CA GLY A 93 -1.49 12.58 1.54
C GLY A 93 -2.28 11.70 2.51
N LEU A 94 -2.11 10.37 2.47
CA LEU A 94 -2.71 9.49 3.46
C LEU A 94 -2.05 9.69 4.84
N SER A 95 -2.88 9.66 5.89
CA SER A 95 -2.39 9.72 7.26
C SER A 95 -1.64 8.43 7.65
N ILE A 96 -0.86 8.49 8.74
CA ILE A 96 -0.08 7.33 9.22
C ILE A 96 -0.97 6.13 9.54
N GLU A 97 -2.20 6.37 10.07
CA GLU A 97 -3.19 5.35 10.37
C GLU A 97 -3.70 4.70 9.10
N GLN A 98 -4.00 5.52 8.08
CA GLN A 98 -4.47 5.05 6.78
C GLN A 98 -3.40 4.22 6.07
N VAL A 99 -2.15 4.70 6.08
CA VAL A 99 -1.01 3.95 5.53
C VAL A 99 -0.80 2.64 6.30
N ALA A 100 -0.88 2.67 7.64
CA ALA A 100 -0.75 1.47 8.47
C ALA A 100 -1.83 0.42 8.12
N LEU A 101 -3.06 0.87 7.89
CA LEU A 101 -4.17 0.00 7.50
C LEU A 101 -3.91 -0.67 6.15
N VAL A 102 -3.44 0.08 5.16
CA VAL A 102 -3.15 -0.46 3.81
C VAL A 102 -1.96 -1.41 3.85
N THR A 103 -0.86 -1.00 4.49
CA THR A 103 0.39 -1.75 4.52
C THR A 103 0.39 -2.85 5.58
N GLY A 104 -0.51 -2.73 6.58
CA GLY A 104 -0.63 -3.66 7.70
C GLY A 104 0.49 -3.57 8.72
N HIS A 105 1.09 -2.40 8.87
CA HIS A 105 1.99 -2.15 9.97
C HIS A 105 1.20 -2.01 11.28
N LYS A 106 1.52 -2.84 12.27
CA LYS A 106 0.91 -2.78 13.61
C LYS A 106 1.64 -1.79 14.52
N ASP A 107 2.93 -1.57 14.28
CA ASP A 107 3.73 -0.59 14.99
C ASP A 107 4.01 0.62 14.07
N TRP A 108 3.45 1.75 14.43
CA TRP A 108 3.62 3.01 13.69
C TRP A 108 5.04 3.55 13.73
N LYS A 109 5.86 3.12 14.71
CA LYS A 109 7.28 3.47 14.76
C LYS A 109 8.01 3.06 13.48
N MET A 110 7.59 1.94 12.86
CA MET A 110 8.15 1.48 11.59
C MET A 110 7.82 2.43 10.42
N LEU A 111 6.74 3.21 10.54
CA LEU A 111 6.32 4.16 9.51
C LEU A 111 6.96 5.54 9.65
N ARG A 112 7.57 5.86 10.79
CA ARG A 112 8.22 7.17 11.03
C ARG A 112 9.26 7.54 9.97
N ARG A 113 9.98 6.55 9.43
CA ARG A 113 10.96 6.78 8.35
C ARG A 113 10.38 7.35 7.06
N TYR A 114 9.06 7.26 6.88
CA TYR A 114 8.36 7.73 5.67
C TYR A 114 7.61 9.05 5.91
N THR A 115 7.54 9.52 7.16
CA THR A 115 6.78 10.72 7.54
C THR A 115 7.62 11.99 7.43
N HIS A 116 8.60 12.05 6.54
CA HIS A 116 9.34 13.26 6.22
C HIS A 116 8.45 14.21 5.41
N ILE A 117 7.41 14.74 6.07
CA ILE A 117 6.53 15.75 5.47
C ILE A 117 7.31 17.04 5.39
N ARG A 118 7.55 17.50 4.17
CA ARG A 118 8.12 18.84 3.96
C ARG A 118 7.09 19.87 4.40
N PRO A 119 7.47 20.89 5.20
CA PRO A 119 6.52 21.91 5.66
C PRO A 119 5.72 22.55 4.50
N GLU A 120 6.35 22.72 3.34
CA GLU A 120 5.72 23.28 2.14
C GLU A 120 4.58 22.42 1.60
N ALA A 121 4.64 21.11 1.81
CA ALA A 121 3.57 20.17 1.41
C ALA A 121 2.29 20.37 2.24
N LEU A 122 2.40 20.90 3.47
CA LEU A 122 1.25 21.16 4.33
C LEU A 122 0.35 22.25 3.75
N HIS A 123 0.90 23.27 3.08
CA HIS A 123 0.11 24.31 2.42
C HIS A 123 -0.81 23.72 1.35
N ARG A 124 -0.33 22.75 0.56
CA ARG A 124 -1.15 22.06 -0.46
C ARG A 124 -2.24 21.20 0.17
N LEU A 125 -1.93 20.51 1.26
CA LEU A 125 -2.92 19.69 1.98
C LEU A 125 -4.02 20.55 2.58
N VAL A 126 -3.67 21.71 3.15
CA VAL A 126 -4.65 22.65 3.70
C VAL A 126 -5.49 23.29 2.61
N ALA A 127 -4.85 23.70 1.50
CA ALA A 127 -5.56 24.29 0.36
C ALA A 127 -6.52 23.32 -0.35
N ALA A 128 -6.23 22.01 -0.33
CA ALA A 128 -7.09 20.97 -0.90
C ALA A 128 -8.26 20.59 0.01
N ARG A 129 -8.27 21.00 1.29
CA ARG A 129 -9.37 20.79 2.21
C ARG A 129 -10.32 21.99 2.09
N ALA A 130 -11.64 21.72 2.04
CA ALA A 130 -12.63 22.78 2.15
C ALA A 130 -12.35 23.63 3.40
N PRO A 131 -12.45 24.97 3.32
CA PRO A 131 -12.24 25.81 4.50
C PRO A 131 -13.18 25.36 5.60
N TYR A 132 -12.67 25.26 6.81
CA TYR A 132 -13.48 25.00 8.00
C TYR A 132 -14.51 26.14 8.09
N PRO A 133 -15.81 25.86 8.19
CA PRO A 133 -16.81 26.94 8.22
C PRO A 133 -16.50 27.85 9.41
N ALA A 134 -16.33 29.14 9.12
CA ALA A 134 -15.97 30.16 10.11
C ALA A 134 -17.03 30.35 11.23
N GLU A 135 -18.19 29.79 11.03
CA GLU A 135 -19.34 29.89 11.96
C GLU A 135 -19.11 29.23 13.31
N ASN A 136 -18.10 28.36 13.43
CA ASN A 136 -17.79 27.67 14.71
C ASN A 136 -16.88 28.47 15.66
N PHE A 137 -16.44 29.68 15.27
CA PHE A 137 -15.57 30.51 16.11
C PHE A 137 -16.23 31.79 16.64
N ALA A 138 -17.52 31.97 16.36
CA ALA A 138 -18.29 33.07 16.88
C ALA A 138 -19.21 32.56 18.00
N ALA A 139 -18.71 32.51 19.21
CA ALA A 139 -19.45 32.64 20.45
C ALA A 139 -18.69 32.02 21.64
N GLU A 140 -17.92 32.81 22.35
CA GLU A 140 -18.08 32.97 23.81
C GLU A 140 -17.40 34.29 24.21
#